data_cca9ea56db06f82dafa54512dff0521f
#
_entry.id   cca9ea56db06f82dafa54512dff0521f
#
_cell.length_a   1.000
_cell.length_b   1.000
_cell.length_c   1.000
_cell.angle_alpha   90.00
_cell.angle_beta   90.00
_cell.angle_gamma   90.00
#
_symmetry.space_group_name_H-M   'P 1'
#
loop_
_entity.id
_entity.type
_entity.pdbx_description
1 polymer ?
#
loop_
_entity_poly.entity_id
_entity_poly.type
_entity_poly.pdbx_seq_one_letter_code
_entity_poly.pdbx_strand_id
1 'polypeptide(L)'
;MSKLLVLPYKSSSKSAVVIANELGCKRMNLTNSRVVDNPNTSIINWGNSTTNLSHLPSVKVYNVSENVRLASHKLDFFKAITQYNDANQDSPVSIPDWTSKVSVARRWYTEGNDVVVRNVMQGHSGDGLELISYDESILAKDAVPKAPLYTKYIKKRDEYRVHVVGREAIFLQRKAPKYSDSRIVDYQIRNASNGFIFVTEGLTPNPLVESEAVKAVVALGLDFGAVDVIWNERRGKATVIEVNTACGLTSNKGIERYKRALESMLNNEAQIKWHQVLPINNSEEMIEDLNNMFNEVQAKNTFLRRTSQLLATSAPNEMINHNSFGDSVILSDVIKSYIVDYVLAGGTENGANNYHTLSELSDRVCDFKLYDWDDEEDTCRVLFFPRSADSLRCHIELDLPSSQIHLVEG
;
A
#
# COMPACT_ATOMS: atom_id res chain seq x y z
N MET A 1 -9.46 -13.80 36.07
CA MET A 1 -9.51 -13.74 34.60
C MET A 1 -9.12 -12.36 34.15
N SER A 2 -8.17 -12.23 33.28
CA SER A 2 -7.78 -10.94 32.67
C SER A 2 -8.93 -10.43 31.81
N LYS A 3 -9.28 -9.15 31.97
CA LYS A 3 -10.34 -8.50 31.19
C LYS A 3 -9.70 -7.79 29.99
N LEU A 4 -10.13 -8.14 28.78
CA LEU A 4 -9.72 -7.46 27.55
C LEU A 4 -10.84 -6.58 27.00
N LEU A 5 -10.49 -5.40 26.53
CA LEU A 5 -11.43 -4.45 25.92
C LEU A 5 -10.83 -3.84 24.65
N VAL A 6 -11.66 -3.49 23.68
CA VAL A 6 -11.26 -2.69 22.51
C VAL A 6 -11.86 -1.30 22.62
N LEU A 7 -11.00 -0.27 22.59
CA LEU A 7 -11.41 1.14 22.54
C LEU A 7 -11.47 1.58 21.07
N PRO A 8 -12.67 1.77 20.48
CA PRO A 8 -12.80 2.17 19.08
C PRO A 8 -12.56 3.67 18.88
N TYR A 9 -12.10 4.07 17.69
CA TYR A 9 -12.00 5.50 17.34
C TYR A 9 -13.37 6.18 17.17
N LYS A 10 -14.41 5.42 16.83
CA LYS A 10 -15.81 5.84 16.79
C LYS A 10 -16.74 4.64 17.02
N SER A 11 -17.95 4.92 17.51
CA SER A 11 -18.93 3.87 17.83
C SER A 11 -19.30 2.97 16.64
N SER A 12 -19.31 3.54 15.41
CA SER A 12 -19.63 2.82 14.17
C SER A 12 -18.44 2.09 13.53
N SER A 13 -17.28 2.00 14.20
CA SER A 13 -16.08 1.35 13.64
C SER A 13 -16.31 -0.14 13.39
N LYS A 14 -16.42 -0.53 12.13
CA LYS A 14 -16.61 -1.93 11.71
C LYS A 14 -15.39 -2.79 12.07
N SER A 15 -14.17 -2.30 11.83
CA SER A 15 -12.95 -3.05 12.13
C SER A 15 -12.75 -3.27 13.64
N ALA A 16 -13.14 -2.29 14.49
CA ALA A 16 -13.13 -2.50 15.94
C ALA A 16 -14.17 -3.54 16.40
N VAL A 17 -15.30 -3.66 15.71
CA VAL A 17 -16.26 -4.75 15.95
C VAL A 17 -15.65 -6.10 15.64
N VAL A 18 -15.03 -6.21 14.43
CA VAL A 18 -14.41 -7.44 13.96
C VAL A 18 -13.32 -7.90 14.96
N ILE A 19 -12.38 -7.03 15.30
CA ILE A 19 -11.29 -7.36 16.23
C ILE A 19 -11.83 -7.75 17.62
N ALA A 20 -12.83 -7.04 18.15
CA ALA A 20 -13.40 -7.41 19.43
C ALA A 20 -14.04 -8.79 19.42
N ASN A 21 -14.76 -9.12 18.34
CA ASN A 21 -15.38 -10.45 18.18
C ASN A 21 -14.31 -11.55 18.06
N GLU A 22 -13.28 -11.33 17.24
CA GLU A 22 -12.18 -12.30 17.05
C GLU A 22 -11.40 -12.59 18.33
N LEU A 23 -11.23 -11.57 19.17
CA LEU A 23 -10.55 -11.70 20.46
C LEU A 23 -11.50 -12.11 21.59
N GLY A 24 -12.78 -12.39 21.31
CA GLY A 24 -13.77 -12.76 22.31
C GLY A 24 -14.01 -11.73 23.39
N CYS A 25 -13.80 -10.43 23.09
CA CYS A 25 -13.86 -9.35 24.08
C CYS A 25 -14.89 -8.28 23.72
N LYS A 26 -15.15 -7.36 24.66
CA LYS A 26 -16.13 -6.28 24.48
C LYS A 26 -15.45 -5.01 23.96
N ARG A 27 -16.20 -4.22 23.18
CA ARG A 27 -15.81 -2.85 22.88
C ARG A 27 -16.20 -1.91 24.03
N MET A 28 -15.36 -0.92 24.28
CA MET A 28 -15.69 0.17 25.20
C MET A 28 -16.77 1.06 24.59
N ASN A 29 -17.68 1.52 25.43
CA ASN A 29 -18.61 2.58 25.07
C ASN A 29 -17.90 3.94 25.26
N LEU A 30 -17.90 4.77 24.20
CA LEU A 30 -17.21 6.07 24.22
C LEU A 30 -17.88 7.12 25.14
N THR A 31 -19.19 7.00 25.35
CA THR A 31 -19.96 7.99 26.12
C THR A 31 -20.18 7.59 27.59
N ASN A 32 -20.29 6.30 27.89
CA ASN A 32 -20.68 5.80 29.20
C ASN A 32 -19.83 4.61 29.66
N SER A 33 -18.52 4.66 29.41
CA SER A 33 -17.63 3.58 29.83
C SER A 33 -17.48 3.59 31.38
N ARG A 34 -17.80 2.45 31.98
CA ARG A 34 -17.61 2.21 33.43
C ARG A 34 -16.44 1.25 33.66
N VAL A 35 -15.33 1.51 32.98
CA VAL A 35 -14.11 0.75 33.24
C VAL A 35 -13.52 1.19 34.55
N VAL A 36 -13.29 0.23 35.45
CA VAL A 36 -12.65 0.45 36.74
C VAL A 36 -11.17 0.17 36.60
N ASP A 37 -10.34 0.96 37.28
CA ASP A 37 -8.90 0.74 37.31
C ASP A 37 -8.57 -0.62 37.94
N ASN A 38 -7.95 -1.49 37.15
CA ASN A 38 -7.62 -2.86 37.55
C ASN A 38 -6.42 -3.34 36.75
N PRO A 39 -5.32 -3.80 37.37
CA PRO A 39 -4.12 -4.28 36.69
C PRO A 39 -4.34 -5.53 35.83
N ASN A 40 -5.44 -6.26 36.07
CA ASN A 40 -5.82 -7.40 35.22
C ASN A 40 -6.66 -6.98 33.99
N THR A 41 -6.79 -5.67 33.72
CA THR A 41 -7.50 -5.16 32.54
C THR A 41 -6.49 -4.68 31.51
N SER A 42 -6.69 -5.08 30.26
CA SER A 42 -5.96 -4.57 29.09
C SER A 42 -6.91 -3.91 28.11
N ILE A 43 -6.47 -2.82 27.49
CA ILE A 43 -7.22 -2.09 26.48
C ILE A 43 -6.40 -2.07 25.18
N ILE A 44 -6.99 -2.57 24.09
CA ILE A 44 -6.48 -2.36 22.73
C ILE A 44 -7.15 -1.11 22.19
N ASN A 45 -6.39 -0.03 22.07
CA ASN A 45 -6.88 1.21 21.51
C ASN A 45 -6.83 1.17 19.98
N TRP A 46 -7.98 0.99 19.36
CA TRP A 46 -8.16 0.91 17.92
C TRP A 46 -8.45 2.28 17.30
N GLY A 47 -7.43 3.16 17.38
CA GLY A 47 -7.41 4.46 16.72
C GLY A 47 -8.08 5.61 17.45
N ASN A 48 -8.36 5.48 18.74
CA ASN A 48 -8.95 6.58 19.52
C ASN A 48 -7.88 7.52 20.05
N SER A 49 -7.89 8.76 19.58
CA SER A 49 -6.95 9.81 19.94
C SER A 49 -7.47 10.79 21.01
N THR A 50 -8.71 10.64 21.44
CA THR A 50 -9.40 11.65 22.27
C THR A 50 -9.78 11.19 23.66
N THR A 51 -9.93 9.87 23.88
CA THR A 51 -10.34 9.36 25.18
C THR A 51 -9.19 9.48 26.18
N ASN A 52 -9.45 10.22 27.26
CA ASN A 52 -8.51 10.29 28.37
C ASN A 52 -8.66 9.07 29.28
N LEU A 53 -7.61 8.29 29.40
CA LEU A 53 -7.53 7.10 30.24
C LEU A 53 -6.64 7.32 31.50
N SER A 54 -6.25 8.54 31.84
CA SER A 54 -5.38 8.85 33.00
C SER A 54 -5.96 8.41 34.33
N HIS A 55 -7.29 8.22 34.41
CA HIS A 55 -7.98 7.70 35.60
C HIS A 55 -7.86 6.18 35.76
N LEU A 56 -7.15 5.49 34.83
CA LEU A 56 -6.92 4.05 34.82
C LEU A 56 -5.42 3.73 34.82
N PRO A 57 -4.64 4.19 35.85
CA PRO A 57 -3.18 4.07 35.84
C PRO A 57 -2.67 2.62 35.90
N SER A 58 -3.48 1.69 36.42
CA SER A 58 -3.12 0.28 36.52
C SER A 58 -3.48 -0.53 35.28
N VAL A 59 -4.30 0.02 34.37
CA VAL A 59 -4.75 -0.67 33.17
C VAL A 59 -3.66 -0.61 32.10
N LYS A 60 -3.32 -1.75 31.50
CA LYS A 60 -2.39 -1.80 30.37
C LYS A 60 -3.10 -1.34 29.10
N VAL A 61 -2.66 -0.24 28.52
CA VAL A 61 -3.22 0.31 27.28
C VAL A 61 -2.22 0.13 26.15
N TYR A 62 -2.62 -0.61 25.10
CA TYR A 62 -1.87 -0.75 23.86
C TYR A 62 -2.31 0.35 22.90
N ASN A 63 -1.39 1.09 22.34
CA ASN A 63 -1.58 2.33 21.59
C ASN A 63 -2.25 3.41 22.46
N VAL A 64 -1.51 3.99 23.37
CA VAL A 64 -2.04 5.10 24.20
C VAL A 64 -2.57 6.24 23.33
N SER A 65 -3.64 6.92 23.77
CA SER A 65 -4.37 7.91 22.94
C SER A 65 -3.47 9.05 22.44
N GLU A 66 -2.45 9.43 23.21
CA GLU A 66 -1.48 10.45 22.81
C GLU A 66 -0.67 10.01 21.58
N ASN A 67 -0.17 8.77 21.55
CA ASN A 67 0.59 8.24 20.42
C ASN A 67 -0.31 8.05 19.19
N VAL A 68 -1.58 7.66 19.40
CA VAL A 68 -2.59 7.62 18.34
C VAL A 68 -2.82 9.02 17.77
N ARG A 69 -2.85 10.06 18.61
CA ARG A 69 -2.99 11.45 18.18
C ARG A 69 -1.81 11.88 17.31
N LEU A 70 -0.58 11.58 17.74
CA LEU A 70 0.63 11.86 16.94
C LEU A 70 0.56 11.20 15.55
N ALA A 71 0.14 9.95 15.48
CA ALA A 71 0.03 9.22 14.22
C ALA A 71 -1.09 9.76 13.30
N SER A 72 -2.23 10.16 13.88
CA SER A 72 -3.42 10.56 13.11
C SER A 72 -3.38 12.00 12.60
N HIS A 73 -2.64 12.90 13.26
CA HIS A 73 -2.51 14.30 12.87
C HIS A 73 -1.26 14.50 12.01
N LYS A 74 -1.45 14.81 10.71
CA LYS A 74 -0.36 14.79 9.70
C LYS A 74 0.85 15.65 10.10
N LEU A 75 0.66 16.86 10.61
CA LEU A 75 1.77 17.72 11.02
C LEU A 75 2.50 17.16 12.25
N ASP A 76 1.75 16.62 13.22
CA ASP A 76 2.33 16.06 14.44
C ASP A 76 3.09 14.76 14.14
N PHE A 77 2.61 13.97 13.18
CA PHE A 77 3.32 12.80 12.65
C PHE A 77 4.73 13.19 12.17
N PHE A 78 4.83 14.17 11.26
CA PHE A 78 6.13 14.59 10.73
C PHE A 78 7.05 15.17 11.81
N LYS A 79 6.50 15.95 12.75
CA LYS A 79 7.26 16.47 13.89
C LYS A 79 7.80 15.36 14.78
N ALA A 80 6.95 14.38 15.15
CA ALA A 80 7.33 13.27 16.02
C ALA A 80 8.41 12.40 15.37
N ILE A 81 8.26 12.06 14.07
CA ILE A 81 9.28 11.30 13.34
C ILE A 81 10.59 12.10 13.22
N THR A 82 10.53 13.41 12.97
CA THR A 82 11.74 14.24 12.90
C THR A 82 12.46 14.26 14.24
N GLN A 83 11.73 14.46 15.34
CA GLN A 83 12.30 14.43 16.70
C GLN A 83 12.93 13.06 17.03
N TYR A 84 12.28 11.96 16.62
CA TYR A 84 12.85 10.63 16.75
C TYR A 84 14.14 10.49 15.94
N ASN A 85 14.16 10.95 14.71
CA ASN A 85 15.33 10.88 13.82
C ASN A 85 16.52 11.69 14.35
N ASP A 86 16.27 12.87 14.95
CA ASP A 86 17.31 13.69 15.57
C ASP A 86 18.00 12.95 16.72
N ALA A 87 17.25 12.14 17.47
CA ALA A 87 17.76 11.32 18.57
C ALA A 87 18.34 9.97 18.11
N ASN A 88 18.04 9.50 16.89
CA ASN A 88 18.39 8.17 16.37
C ASN A 88 19.04 8.26 14.98
N GLN A 89 20.12 9.03 14.87
CA GLN A 89 20.77 9.31 13.58
C GLN A 89 21.31 8.07 12.87
N ASP A 90 21.67 7.03 13.59
CA ASP A 90 22.19 5.77 13.01
C ASP A 90 21.09 4.92 12.34
N SER A 91 19.82 5.14 12.69
CA SER A 91 18.70 4.38 12.15
C SER A 91 17.44 5.24 12.01
N PRO A 92 17.50 6.33 11.23
CA PRO A 92 16.35 7.22 11.07
C PRO A 92 15.22 6.53 10.30
N VAL A 93 14.00 7.00 10.52
CA VAL A 93 12.84 6.67 9.68
C VAL A 93 12.89 7.54 8.43
N SER A 94 12.85 6.91 7.26
CA SER A 94 12.78 7.65 6.00
C SER A 94 11.38 8.22 5.78
N ILE A 95 11.26 9.54 5.73
CA ILE A 95 10.05 10.29 5.40
C ILE A 95 10.33 11.28 4.28
N PRO A 96 9.31 11.79 3.56
CA PRO A 96 9.49 12.90 2.62
C PRO A 96 10.09 14.13 3.29
N ASP A 97 10.82 14.95 2.53
CA ASP A 97 11.13 16.32 2.96
C ASP A 97 9.81 17.05 3.23
N TRP A 98 9.69 17.69 4.38
CA TRP A 98 8.47 18.37 4.78
C TRP A 98 8.71 19.73 5.40
N THR A 99 7.71 20.60 5.39
CA THR A 99 7.76 21.91 6.01
C THR A 99 6.34 22.45 6.29
N SER A 100 6.24 23.31 7.31
CA SER A 100 5.04 24.15 7.53
C SER A 100 5.20 25.57 6.95
N LYS A 101 6.37 25.89 6.34
CA LYS A 101 6.68 27.22 5.84
C LYS A 101 6.47 27.28 4.32
N VAL A 102 5.51 28.07 3.86
CA VAL A 102 5.25 28.27 2.43
C VAL A 102 6.48 28.76 1.65
N SER A 103 7.36 29.56 2.28
CA SER A 103 8.59 30.02 1.63
C SER A 103 9.54 28.89 1.27
N VAL A 104 9.63 27.85 2.11
CA VAL A 104 10.44 26.66 1.84
C VAL A 104 9.79 25.82 0.74
N ALA A 105 8.49 25.63 0.76
CA ALA A 105 7.76 24.90 -0.28
C ALA A 105 7.90 25.59 -1.66
N ARG A 106 7.80 26.93 -1.68
CA ARG A 106 8.02 27.71 -2.91
C ARG A 106 9.45 27.62 -3.43
N ARG A 107 10.46 27.53 -2.54
CA ARG A 107 11.83 27.29 -2.95
C ARG A 107 11.96 25.90 -3.60
N TRP A 108 11.36 24.84 -3.02
CA TRP A 108 11.35 23.51 -3.65
C TRP A 108 10.74 23.54 -5.05
N TYR A 109 9.63 24.27 -5.21
CA TYR A 109 9.01 24.43 -6.52
C TYR A 109 9.95 25.13 -7.51
N THR A 110 10.63 26.21 -7.12
CA THR A 110 11.61 26.88 -8.00
C THR A 110 12.85 26.03 -8.32
N GLU A 111 13.13 25.01 -7.50
CA GLU A 111 14.17 24.02 -7.72
C GLU A 111 13.71 22.86 -8.64
N GLY A 112 12.51 22.93 -9.23
CA GLY A 112 11.97 21.92 -10.13
C GLY A 112 11.28 20.75 -9.44
N ASN A 113 10.94 20.89 -8.16
CA ASN A 113 10.25 19.79 -7.44
C ASN A 113 8.73 20.00 -7.45
N ASP A 114 7.99 18.93 -7.66
CA ASP A 114 6.58 18.87 -7.36
C ASP A 114 6.34 18.97 -5.85
N VAL A 115 5.29 19.67 -5.46
CA VAL A 115 4.95 19.93 -4.07
C VAL A 115 3.57 19.39 -3.72
N VAL A 116 3.50 18.56 -2.70
CA VAL A 116 2.22 18.12 -2.13
C VAL A 116 1.80 19.12 -1.05
N VAL A 117 0.65 19.73 -1.25
CA VAL A 117 0.02 20.67 -0.32
C VAL A 117 -1.05 19.93 0.49
N ARG A 118 -1.06 20.11 1.81
CA ARG A 118 -2.06 19.50 2.70
C ARG A 118 -2.77 20.56 3.50
N ASN A 119 -4.06 20.71 3.24
CA ASN A 119 -4.94 21.66 3.92
C ASN A 119 -5.66 21.05 5.12
N VAL A 120 -5.83 19.72 5.15
CA VAL A 120 -6.50 18.98 6.20
C VAL A 120 -5.47 18.13 6.97
N MET A 121 -5.36 18.37 8.28
CA MET A 121 -4.41 17.65 9.14
C MET A 121 -4.95 16.33 9.66
N GLN A 122 -6.26 16.22 9.82
CA GLN A 122 -6.97 14.99 10.18
C GLN A 122 -8.01 14.70 9.10
N GLY A 123 -7.77 13.72 8.26
CA GLY A 123 -8.65 13.35 7.16
C GLY A 123 -8.34 11.94 6.69
N HIS A 124 -9.23 11.40 5.87
CA HIS A 124 -9.11 10.07 5.30
C HIS A 124 -9.05 10.17 3.76
N SER A 125 -8.45 9.18 3.12
CA SER A 125 -8.54 9.02 1.66
C SER A 125 -8.03 10.19 0.81
N GLY A 126 -7.08 10.97 1.33
CA GLY A 126 -6.51 12.10 0.57
C GLY A 126 -7.28 13.42 0.70
N ASP A 127 -8.21 13.54 1.66
CA ASP A 127 -8.93 14.79 1.92
C ASP A 127 -7.95 15.96 2.12
N GLY A 128 -8.18 17.05 1.36
CA GLY A 128 -7.37 18.27 1.43
C GLY A 128 -5.92 18.11 0.95
N LEU A 129 -5.63 17.07 0.16
CA LEU A 129 -4.36 16.87 -0.49
C LEU A 129 -4.42 17.38 -1.93
N GLU A 130 -3.46 18.20 -2.30
CA GLU A 130 -3.30 18.75 -3.64
C GLU A 130 -1.86 18.57 -4.10
N LEU A 131 -1.65 18.08 -5.30
CA LEU A 131 -0.34 17.99 -5.93
C LEU A 131 -0.15 19.18 -6.86
N ILE A 132 0.87 19.97 -6.58
CA ILE A 132 1.30 21.08 -7.43
C ILE A 132 2.49 20.59 -8.24
N SER A 133 2.25 20.25 -9.50
CA SER A 133 3.30 19.85 -10.43
C SER A 133 4.13 21.07 -10.84
N TYR A 134 5.45 20.89 -10.97
CA TYR A 134 6.34 21.94 -11.41
C TYR A 134 6.01 22.37 -12.84
N ASP A 135 5.93 23.68 -13.04
CA ASP A 135 5.79 24.32 -14.34
C ASP A 135 6.68 25.59 -14.34
N GLU A 136 7.70 25.62 -15.19
CA GLU A 136 8.65 26.72 -15.24
C GLU A 136 8.02 28.05 -15.66
N SER A 137 6.88 28.03 -16.35
CA SER A 137 6.14 29.23 -16.77
C SER A 137 5.37 29.89 -15.63
N ILE A 138 5.16 29.20 -14.50
CA ILE A 138 4.37 29.66 -13.37
C ILE A 138 5.28 30.10 -12.21
N LEU A 139 5.09 31.30 -11.73
CA LEU A 139 5.84 31.77 -10.56
C LEU A 139 5.41 31.00 -9.30
N ALA A 140 6.38 30.56 -8.49
CA ALA A 140 6.15 29.77 -7.28
C ALA A 140 5.14 30.41 -6.29
N LYS A 141 5.07 31.74 -6.25
CA LYS A 141 4.10 32.46 -5.40
C LYS A 141 2.66 32.27 -5.86
N ASP A 142 2.45 32.03 -7.16
CA ASP A 142 1.14 31.84 -7.79
C ASP A 142 0.77 30.35 -7.83
N ALA A 143 1.78 29.47 -7.99
CA ALA A 143 1.59 28.02 -8.02
C ALA A 143 1.35 27.41 -6.63
N VAL A 144 2.14 27.81 -5.61
CA VAL A 144 2.10 27.16 -4.28
C VAL A 144 1.32 28.01 -3.28
N PRO A 145 0.08 27.61 -2.93
CA PRO A 145 -0.78 28.33 -1.99
C PRO A 145 -0.27 28.23 -0.54
N LYS A 146 -0.84 29.02 0.37
CA LYS A 146 -0.60 28.88 1.80
C LYS A 146 -1.36 27.68 2.36
N ALA A 147 -0.66 26.82 3.10
CA ALA A 147 -1.22 25.65 3.77
C ALA A 147 -0.45 25.35 5.07
N PRO A 148 -1.02 24.55 5.98
CA PRO A 148 -0.34 24.18 7.22
C PRO A 148 0.81 23.18 7.03
N LEU A 149 0.83 22.39 5.94
CA LEU A 149 1.83 21.36 5.70
C LEU A 149 2.13 21.19 4.21
N TYR A 150 3.41 21.04 3.90
CA TYR A 150 3.92 20.73 2.57
C TYR A 150 4.90 19.57 2.65
N THR A 151 4.91 18.72 1.61
CA THR A 151 5.95 17.72 1.42
C THR A 151 6.43 17.77 -0.03
N LYS A 152 7.71 17.45 -0.26
CA LYS A 152 8.14 17.16 -1.64
C LYS A 152 7.41 15.92 -2.12
N TYR A 153 6.94 15.95 -3.35
CA TYR A 153 6.35 14.77 -3.97
C TYR A 153 7.44 13.73 -4.22
N ILE A 154 7.14 12.48 -3.89
CA ILE A 154 8.01 11.36 -4.20
C ILE A 154 7.37 10.59 -5.34
N LYS A 155 8.05 10.56 -6.50
CA LYS A 155 7.66 9.67 -7.61
C LYS A 155 7.67 8.24 -7.08
N LYS A 156 6.53 7.56 -7.19
CA LYS A 156 6.32 6.25 -6.59
C LYS A 156 6.03 5.21 -7.66
N ARG A 157 6.78 4.14 -7.62
CA ARG A 157 6.54 2.95 -8.41
C ARG A 157 5.55 2.06 -7.67
N ASP A 158 5.88 1.66 -6.47
CA ASP A 158 5.01 0.86 -5.61
C ASP A 158 4.67 1.58 -4.31
N GLU A 159 3.48 1.33 -3.82
CA GLU A 159 3.01 1.82 -2.53
C GLU A 159 2.41 0.65 -1.75
N TYR A 160 3.03 0.36 -0.61
CA TYR A 160 2.65 -0.73 0.25
C TYR A 160 1.94 -0.22 1.50
N ARG A 161 1.04 -1.03 2.03
CA ARG A 161 0.57 -0.93 3.41
C ARG A 161 1.11 -2.11 4.19
N VAL A 162 2.00 -1.82 5.12
CA VAL A 162 2.62 -2.81 6.01
C VAL A 162 1.93 -2.75 7.35
N HIS A 163 1.30 -3.84 7.76
CA HIS A 163 0.70 -3.96 9.08
C HIS A 163 1.74 -4.49 10.05
N VAL A 164 1.95 -3.73 11.12
CA VAL A 164 2.95 -4.01 12.14
C VAL A 164 2.25 -4.25 13.46
N VAL A 165 2.62 -5.29 14.20
CA VAL A 165 2.24 -5.53 15.60
C VAL A 165 3.50 -5.86 16.38
N GLY A 166 3.70 -5.23 17.52
CA GLY A 166 4.95 -5.30 18.24
C GLY A 166 6.08 -4.70 17.39
N ARG A 167 7.00 -5.52 16.95
CA ARG A 167 8.16 -5.13 16.11
C ARG A 167 8.27 -5.94 14.83
N GLU A 168 7.16 -6.57 14.38
CA GLU A 168 7.16 -7.42 13.20
C GLU A 168 6.07 -7.01 12.20
N ALA A 169 6.39 -7.11 10.91
CA ALA A 169 5.43 -6.99 9.83
C ALA A 169 4.58 -8.26 9.76
N ILE A 170 3.32 -8.16 10.16
CA ILE A 170 2.39 -9.30 10.27
C ILE A 170 1.52 -9.50 9.03
N PHE A 171 1.40 -8.48 8.19
CA PHE A 171 0.59 -8.51 6.98
C PHE A 171 1.06 -7.44 6.01
N LEU A 172 1.12 -7.76 4.71
CA LEU A 172 1.52 -6.85 3.65
C LEU A 172 0.41 -6.72 2.62
N GLN A 173 0.19 -5.50 2.16
CA GLN A 173 -0.71 -5.18 1.05
C GLN A 173 0.00 -4.22 0.10
N ARG A 174 -0.25 -4.36 -1.21
CA ARG A 174 0.19 -3.39 -2.22
C ARG A 174 -1.01 -2.62 -2.75
N LYS A 175 -0.90 -1.32 -2.92
CA LYS A 175 -1.91 -0.53 -3.63
C LYS A 175 -1.79 -0.77 -5.12
N ALA A 176 -2.84 -1.27 -5.74
CA ALA A 176 -2.94 -1.53 -7.16
C ALA A 176 -4.19 -0.86 -7.73
N PRO A 177 -4.17 -0.42 -8.99
CA PRO A 177 -5.35 0.17 -9.61
C PRO A 177 -6.44 -0.87 -9.81
N LYS A 178 -7.70 -0.44 -9.66
CA LYS A 178 -8.88 -1.26 -9.90
C LYS A 178 -9.35 -1.08 -11.35
N TYR A 179 -9.22 -2.13 -12.15
CA TYR A 179 -9.47 -2.07 -13.60
C TYR A 179 -10.91 -2.30 -14.05
N SER A 180 -11.85 -2.55 -13.15
CA SER A 180 -13.23 -2.91 -13.50
C SER A 180 -14.11 -1.74 -13.94
N ASP A 181 -13.60 -0.52 -13.98
CA ASP A 181 -14.42 0.67 -14.25
C ASP A 181 -13.74 1.62 -15.23
N SER A 182 -14.54 2.23 -16.09
CA SER A 182 -14.19 3.36 -16.97
C SER A 182 -13.74 4.65 -16.25
N ARG A 183 -13.43 4.58 -14.95
CA ARG A 183 -12.95 5.72 -14.18
C ARG A 183 -11.50 6.02 -14.51
N ILE A 184 -11.23 7.30 -14.67
CA ILE A 184 -9.86 7.81 -14.76
C ILE A 184 -9.16 7.49 -13.45
N VAL A 185 -8.03 6.79 -13.52
CA VAL A 185 -7.20 6.44 -12.37
C VAL A 185 -6.18 7.56 -12.18
N ASP A 186 -6.19 8.19 -11.01
CA ASP A 186 -5.13 9.11 -10.62
C ASP A 186 -3.99 8.33 -9.97
N TYR A 187 -2.90 8.13 -10.72
CA TYR A 187 -1.73 7.38 -10.24
C TYR A 187 -0.89 8.16 -9.23
N GLN A 188 -1.04 9.47 -9.15
CA GLN A 188 -0.27 10.32 -8.25
C GLN A 188 -0.84 10.25 -6.82
N ILE A 189 -2.18 10.19 -6.69
CA ILE A 189 -2.86 10.07 -5.39
C ILE A 189 -3.60 8.73 -5.34
N ARG A 190 -2.96 7.73 -4.76
CA ARG A 190 -3.46 6.34 -4.72
C ARG A 190 -4.40 6.11 -3.54
N ASN A 191 -5.69 6.22 -3.78
CA ASN A 191 -6.74 5.92 -2.82
C ASN A 191 -7.94 5.23 -3.50
N ALA A 192 -8.92 4.79 -2.71
CA ALA A 192 -10.08 4.08 -3.24
C ALA A 192 -10.95 4.94 -4.17
N SER A 193 -11.05 6.26 -3.93
CA SER A 193 -11.80 7.18 -4.79
C SER A 193 -11.11 7.39 -6.14
N ASN A 194 -9.79 7.27 -6.18
CA ASN A 194 -8.98 7.35 -7.39
C ASN A 194 -8.75 5.97 -8.05
N GLY A 195 -9.56 4.98 -7.73
CA GLY A 195 -9.56 3.69 -8.39
C GLY A 195 -8.51 2.70 -7.89
N PHE A 196 -7.98 2.84 -6.67
CA PHE A 196 -7.03 1.89 -6.11
C PHE A 196 -7.66 0.92 -5.12
N ILE A 197 -7.12 -0.29 -5.09
CA ILE A 197 -7.45 -1.35 -4.13
C ILE A 197 -6.19 -1.85 -3.44
N PHE A 198 -6.37 -2.63 -2.38
CA PHE A 198 -5.28 -3.35 -1.74
C PHE A 198 -5.22 -4.79 -2.24
N VAL A 199 -4.08 -5.17 -2.80
CA VAL A 199 -3.77 -6.53 -3.24
C VAL A 199 -2.88 -7.19 -2.19
N THR A 200 -3.14 -8.47 -1.90
CA THR A 200 -2.44 -9.25 -0.87
C THR A 200 -1.69 -10.45 -1.42
N GLU A 201 -1.95 -10.79 -2.68
CA GLU A 201 -1.41 -11.98 -3.34
C GLU A 201 -0.20 -11.64 -4.21
N GLY A 202 0.66 -12.61 -4.45
CA GLY A 202 1.87 -12.46 -5.28
C GLY A 202 2.89 -11.45 -4.77
N LEU A 203 2.84 -11.09 -3.48
CA LEU A 203 3.78 -10.14 -2.88
C LEU A 203 5.05 -10.85 -2.41
N THR A 204 6.19 -10.27 -2.75
CA THR A 204 7.49 -10.70 -2.25
C THR A 204 7.90 -9.86 -1.04
N PRO A 205 8.56 -10.46 -0.03
CA PRO A 205 9.11 -9.71 1.09
C PRO A 205 10.12 -8.66 0.61
N ASN A 206 10.00 -7.45 1.15
CA ASN A 206 10.99 -6.41 0.97
C ASN A 206 11.47 -5.92 2.34
N PRO A 207 12.64 -6.38 2.80
CA PRO A 207 13.14 -6.06 4.13
C PRO A 207 13.28 -4.57 4.41
N LEU A 208 13.56 -3.75 3.40
CA LEU A 208 13.65 -2.30 3.56
C LEU A 208 12.29 -1.66 3.80
N VAL A 209 11.27 -2.10 3.06
CA VAL A 209 9.87 -1.63 3.26
C VAL A 209 9.36 -2.04 4.64
N GLU A 210 9.59 -3.28 5.04
CA GLU A 210 9.17 -3.81 6.34
C GLU A 210 9.90 -3.11 7.49
N SER A 211 11.21 -2.92 7.36
CA SER A 211 12.04 -2.25 8.36
C SER A 211 11.60 -0.80 8.58
N GLU A 212 11.36 -0.04 7.50
CA GLU A 212 10.90 1.34 7.62
C GLU A 212 9.52 1.42 8.30
N ALA A 213 8.62 0.49 8.00
CA ALA A 213 7.32 0.43 8.66
C ALA A 213 7.44 0.13 10.16
N VAL A 214 8.27 -0.82 10.54
CA VAL A 214 8.52 -1.16 11.96
C VAL A 214 9.13 0.04 12.68
N LYS A 215 10.15 0.69 12.10
CA LYS A 215 10.78 1.88 12.67
C LYS A 215 9.75 3.01 12.89
N ALA A 216 8.84 3.23 11.96
CA ALA A 216 7.81 4.27 12.09
C ALA A 216 6.84 4.00 13.25
N VAL A 217 6.41 2.76 13.45
CA VAL A 217 5.57 2.36 14.58
C VAL A 217 6.30 2.59 15.90
N VAL A 218 7.58 2.19 15.97
CA VAL A 218 8.43 2.41 17.17
C VAL A 218 8.65 3.90 17.43
N ALA A 219 8.95 4.68 16.39
CA ALA A 219 9.22 6.12 16.52
C ALA A 219 8.01 6.91 17.07
N LEU A 220 6.79 6.44 16.79
CA LEU A 220 5.56 7.01 17.31
C LEU A 220 5.16 6.43 18.69
N GLY A 221 5.94 5.51 19.25
CA GLY A 221 5.63 4.83 20.50
C GLY A 221 4.36 3.97 20.43
N LEU A 222 4.03 3.48 19.23
CA LEU A 222 2.86 2.63 19.03
C LEU A 222 3.21 1.15 19.22
N ASP A 223 2.23 0.37 19.68
CA ASP A 223 2.33 -1.07 19.81
C ASP A 223 1.96 -1.77 18.49
N PHE A 224 1.10 -1.16 17.68
CA PHE A 224 0.70 -1.66 16.36
C PHE A 224 0.18 -0.54 15.45
N GLY A 225 0.23 -0.79 14.15
CA GLY A 225 -0.31 0.14 13.15
C GLY A 225 -0.18 -0.40 11.73
N ALA A 226 -0.86 0.23 10.78
CA ALA A 226 -0.68 -0.01 9.35
C ALA A 226 0.03 1.19 8.73
N VAL A 227 1.20 0.96 8.18
CA VAL A 227 2.12 1.97 7.67
C VAL A 227 2.06 2.00 6.17
N ASP A 228 1.76 3.16 5.60
CA ASP A 228 1.83 3.36 4.15
C ASP A 228 3.27 3.75 3.77
N VAL A 229 3.89 2.95 2.89
CA VAL A 229 5.30 3.06 2.50
C VAL A 229 5.40 3.11 0.99
N ILE A 230 6.05 4.16 0.47
CA ILE A 230 6.44 4.25 -0.93
C ILE A 230 7.76 3.48 -1.11
N TRP A 231 7.82 2.61 -2.11
CA TRP A 231 9.03 1.95 -2.54
C TRP A 231 9.54 2.55 -3.85
N ASN A 232 10.78 2.99 -3.84
CA ASN A 232 11.52 3.38 -5.03
C ASN A 232 12.65 2.37 -5.26
N GLU A 233 12.43 1.45 -6.17
CA GLU A 233 13.35 0.35 -6.45
C GLU A 233 14.72 0.83 -6.94
N ARG A 234 14.74 1.84 -7.83
CA ARG A 234 15.98 2.40 -8.38
C ARG A 234 16.90 2.95 -7.31
N ARG A 235 16.31 3.66 -6.35
CA ARG A 235 17.07 4.26 -5.25
C ARG A 235 17.28 3.28 -4.10
N GLY A 236 16.70 2.08 -4.18
CA GLY A 236 16.68 1.14 -3.07
C GLY A 236 16.10 1.75 -1.80
N LYS A 237 15.12 2.65 -1.93
CA LYS A 237 14.65 3.49 -0.82
C LYS A 237 13.17 3.25 -0.54
N ALA A 238 12.87 2.87 0.71
CA ALA A 238 11.52 2.90 1.26
C ALA A 238 11.28 4.23 1.98
N THR A 239 10.09 4.80 1.84
CA THR A 239 9.73 6.08 2.46
C THR A 239 8.34 6.01 3.07
N VAL A 240 8.23 6.25 4.37
CA VAL A 240 6.98 6.24 5.12
C VAL A 240 6.22 7.53 4.87
N ILE A 241 4.92 7.42 4.57
CA ILE A 241 4.06 8.58 4.31
C ILE A 241 2.96 8.77 5.36
N GLU A 242 2.52 7.71 6.02
CA GLU A 242 1.57 7.78 7.13
C GLU A 242 1.54 6.49 7.95
N VAL A 243 1.00 6.58 9.18
CA VAL A 243 0.69 5.43 10.03
C VAL A 243 -0.78 5.48 10.44
N ASN A 244 -1.50 4.40 10.17
CA ASN A 244 -2.91 4.24 10.48
C ASN A 244 -3.08 3.34 11.70
N THR A 245 -3.72 3.83 12.76
CA THR A 245 -3.94 3.09 14.02
C THR A 245 -5.31 2.42 14.12
N ALA A 246 -6.21 2.70 13.16
CA ALA A 246 -7.53 2.06 13.03
C ALA A 246 -7.64 1.40 11.64
N CYS A 247 -6.87 0.36 11.42
CA CYS A 247 -6.78 -0.29 10.12
C CYS A 247 -8.13 -0.87 9.67
N GLY A 248 -8.47 -0.68 8.40
CA GLY A 248 -9.58 -1.38 7.78
C GLY A 248 -9.25 -2.87 7.65
N LEU A 249 -10.11 -3.73 8.16
CA LEU A 249 -9.97 -5.17 8.07
C LEU A 249 -11.13 -5.70 7.21
N THR A 250 -10.84 -6.04 5.97
CA THR A 250 -11.85 -6.46 4.98
C THR A 250 -11.64 -7.88 4.49
N SER A 251 -10.45 -8.46 4.67
CA SER A 251 -10.13 -9.83 4.27
C SER A 251 -10.03 -10.76 5.47
N ASN A 252 -10.51 -11.99 5.34
CA ASN A 252 -10.39 -13.02 6.38
C ASN A 252 -8.92 -13.25 6.77
N LYS A 253 -8.02 -13.30 5.80
CA LYS A 253 -6.58 -13.44 6.00
C LYS A 253 -5.98 -12.32 6.88
N GLY A 254 -6.38 -11.07 6.60
CA GLY A 254 -5.94 -9.92 7.42
C GLY A 254 -6.49 -9.99 8.84
N ILE A 255 -7.76 -10.36 8.99
CA ILE A 255 -8.43 -10.52 10.29
C ILE A 255 -7.71 -11.57 11.13
N GLU A 256 -7.44 -12.75 10.56
CA GLU A 256 -6.76 -13.85 11.25
C GLU A 256 -5.33 -13.46 11.66
N ARG A 257 -4.58 -12.78 10.77
CA ARG A 257 -3.23 -12.29 11.08
C ARG A 257 -3.24 -11.34 12.26
N TYR A 258 -4.17 -10.38 12.29
CA TYR A 258 -4.32 -9.46 13.42
C TYR A 258 -4.72 -10.17 14.70
N LYS A 259 -5.67 -11.11 14.65
CA LYS A 259 -6.07 -11.91 15.80
C LYS A 259 -4.84 -12.56 16.45
N ARG A 260 -4.11 -13.38 15.69
CA ARG A 260 -2.91 -14.10 16.17
C ARG A 260 -1.84 -13.15 16.71
N ALA A 261 -1.57 -12.07 15.97
CA ALA A 261 -0.54 -11.13 16.39
C ALA A 261 -0.91 -10.37 17.67
N LEU A 262 -2.17 -9.98 17.82
CA LEU A 262 -2.64 -9.33 19.06
C LEU A 262 -2.65 -10.32 20.23
N GLU A 263 -3.07 -11.58 20.03
CA GLU A 263 -2.99 -12.62 21.06
C GLU A 263 -1.53 -12.85 21.49
N SER A 264 -0.59 -13.00 20.55
CA SER A 264 0.83 -13.14 20.86
C SER A 264 1.39 -11.92 21.61
N MET A 265 1.00 -10.70 21.21
CA MET A 265 1.39 -9.47 21.89
C MET A 265 0.84 -9.42 23.32
N LEU A 266 -0.41 -9.81 23.55
CA LEU A 266 -1.05 -9.86 24.86
C LEU A 266 -0.37 -10.88 25.79
N ASN A 267 0.10 -12.00 25.24
CA ASN A 267 0.78 -13.08 25.95
C ASN A 267 2.31 -12.85 26.07
N ASN A 268 2.84 -11.76 25.49
CA ASN A 268 4.27 -11.49 25.34
C ASN A 268 5.04 -12.61 24.57
N GLU A 269 4.38 -13.22 23.61
CA GLU A 269 4.97 -14.21 22.72
C GLU A 269 5.67 -13.55 21.51
N ALA A 270 6.56 -14.28 20.83
CA ALA A 270 7.21 -13.80 19.63
C ALA A 270 6.21 -13.62 18.48
N GLN A 271 6.35 -12.53 17.74
CA GLN A 271 5.54 -12.26 16.54
C GLN A 271 6.09 -13.03 15.34
N ILE A 272 5.20 -13.47 14.46
CA ILE A 272 5.55 -14.17 13.23
C ILE A 272 5.40 -13.19 12.04
N LYS A 273 6.44 -13.07 11.25
CA LYS A 273 6.41 -12.25 10.03
C LYS A 273 5.38 -12.78 9.03
N TRP A 274 4.78 -11.88 8.26
CA TRP A 274 3.71 -12.23 7.33
C TRP A 274 4.08 -13.30 6.29
N HIS A 275 5.35 -13.36 5.88
CA HIS A 275 5.87 -14.32 4.92
C HIS A 275 6.43 -15.60 5.56
N GLN A 276 6.53 -15.67 6.89
CA GLN A 276 6.92 -16.89 7.57
C GLN A 276 5.72 -17.84 7.57
N VAL A 277 6.02 -19.10 7.25
CA VAL A 277 5.01 -20.16 7.33
C VAL A 277 4.63 -20.35 8.79
N LEU A 278 3.36 -20.13 9.11
CA LEU A 278 2.84 -20.44 10.43
C LEU A 278 2.95 -21.95 10.64
N PRO A 279 3.30 -22.43 11.86
CA PRO A 279 3.24 -23.85 12.15
C PRO A 279 1.83 -24.35 11.85
N ILE A 280 1.76 -25.32 10.96
CA ILE A 280 0.51 -25.83 10.39
C ILE A 280 -0.20 -26.61 11.47
N ASN A 281 -1.32 -26.10 11.96
CA ASN A 281 -2.37 -27.00 12.46
C ASN A 281 -3.00 -27.58 11.20
N ASN A 282 -2.68 -28.85 10.94
CA ASN A 282 -2.99 -29.65 9.75
C ASN A 282 -4.41 -29.46 9.16
N SER A 283 -4.67 -28.35 8.49
CA SER A 283 -5.87 -28.22 7.66
C SER A 283 -5.44 -28.29 6.18
N GLU A 284 -6.04 -29.20 5.45
CA GLU A 284 -5.83 -29.40 4.01
C GLU A 284 -5.97 -28.10 3.21
N GLU A 285 -6.88 -27.23 3.63
CA GLU A 285 -7.16 -25.90 3.05
C GLU A 285 -5.93 -24.96 3.07
N MET A 286 -5.11 -25.04 4.13
CA MET A 286 -3.91 -24.20 4.27
C MET A 286 -2.74 -24.71 3.42
N ILE A 287 -2.70 -26.01 3.14
CA ILE A 287 -1.73 -26.64 2.24
C ILE A 287 -2.04 -26.26 0.78
N GLU A 288 -3.32 -26.24 0.44
CA GLU A 288 -3.79 -25.84 -0.89
C GLU A 288 -3.49 -24.37 -1.17
N ASP A 289 -3.74 -23.45 -0.23
CA ASP A 289 -3.39 -22.03 -0.33
C ASP A 289 -1.88 -21.80 -0.47
N LEU A 290 -1.05 -22.53 0.29
CA LEU A 290 0.40 -22.43 0.18
C LEU A 290 0.93 -22.96 -1.16
N ASN A 291 0.35 -24.03 -1.68
CA ASN A 291 0.71 -24.59 -2.99
C ASN A 291 0.31 -23.62 -4.12
N ASN A 292 -0.87 -23.01 -4.03
CA ASN A 292 -1.31 -22.01 -4.99
C ASN A 292 -0.41 -20.78 -4.99
N MET A 293 -0.06 -20.24 -3.82
CA MET A 293 0.89 -19.12 -3.68
C MET A 293 2.27 -19.47 -4.25
N PHE A 294 2.77 -20.68 -3.99
CA PHE A 294 4.07 -21.12 -4.48
C PHE A 294 4.08 -21.23 -6.01
N ASN A 295 3.03 -21.80 -6.58
CA ASN A 295 2.87 -21.93 -8.03
C ASN A 295 2.75 -20.58 -8.74
N GLU A 296 2.02 -19.63 -8.17
CA GLU A 296 1.92 -18.25 -8.70
C GLU A 296 3.26 -17.51 -8.68
N VAL A 297 4.01 -17.61 -7.59
CA VAL A 297 5.36 -17.01 -7.49
C VAL A 297 6.33 -17.64 -8.49
N GLN A 298 6.28 -18.95 -8.66
CA GLN A 298 7.09 -19.67 -9.65
C GLN A 298 6.74 -19.26 -11.09
N ALA A 299 5.46 -19.18 -11.42
CA ALA A 299 4.98 -18.76 -12.72
C ALA A 299 5.41 -17.32 -13.04
N LYS A 300 5.24 -16.39 -12.08
CA LYS A 300 5.63 -14.99 -12.21
C LYS A 300 7.15 -14.83 -12.38
N ASN A 301 7.95 -15.53 -11.61
CA ASN A 301 9.41 -15.48 -11.71
C ASN A 301 9.90 -16.06 -13.05
N THR A 302 9.31 -17.14 -13.53
CA THR A 302 9.62 -17.74 -14.84
C THR A 302 9.24 -16.78 -15.96
N PHE A 303 8.08 -16.16 -15.84
CA PHE A 303 7.59 -15.14 -16.77
C PHE A 303 8.55 -13.95 -16.84
N LEU A 304 8.88 -13.30 -15.73
CA LEU A 304 9.78 -12.15 -15.70
C LEU A 304 11.17 -12.47 -16.25
N ARG A 305 11.72 -13.65 -15.91
CA ARG A 305 13.04 -14.08 -16.43
C ARG A 305 13.05 -14.27 -17.94
N ARG A 306 12.02 -14.84 -18.48
CA ARG A 306 11.87 -15.01 -19.94
C ARG A 306 11.66 -13.67 -20.63
N THR A 307 10.83 -12.75 -20.07
CA THR A 307 10.56 -11.41 -20.63
C THR A 307 11.86 -10.62 -20.78
N SER A 308 12.70 -10.59 -19.76
CA SER A 308 13.99 -9.90 -19.82
C SER A 308 14.91 -10.42 -20.92
N GLN A 309 14.87 -11.73 -21.19
CA GLN A 309 15.66 -12.34 -22.26
C GLN A 309 15.16 -12.00 -23.66
N LEU A 310 13.88 -11.89 -23.82
CA LEU A 310 13.23 -11.70 -25.11
C LEU A 310 13.16 -10.22 -25.51
N LEU A 311 12.94 -9.31 -24.56
CA LEU A 311 12.94 -7.86 -24.81
C LEU A 311 14.26 -7.34 -25.38
N ALA A 312 15.38 -8.00 -25.05
CA ALA A 312 16.70 -7.64 -25.56
C ALA A 312 16.88 -7.90 -27.08
N THR A 313 15.97 -8.65 -27.72
CA THR A 313 16.15 -9.14 -29.11
C THR A 313 15.02 -8.77 -30.08
N SER A 314 13.99 -8.05 -29.63
CA SER A 314 12.78 -7.82 -30.43
C SER A 314 12.61 -6.38 -30.90
N ALA A 315 12.06 -6.20 -32.09
CA ALA A 315 11.64 -4.91 -32.62
C ALA A 315 10.11 -4.81 -32.61
N PRO A 316 9.53 -3.63 -32.34
CA PRO A 316 8.08 -3.43 -32.38
C PRO A 316 7.59 -3.49 -33.83
N ASN A 317 6.52 -4.20 -34.11
CA ASN A 317 5.98 -4.35 -35.45
C ASN A 317 4.46 -4.44 -35.54
N GLU A 318 3.74 -4.42 -34.44
CA GLU A 318 2.29 -4.46 -34.46
C GLU A 318 1.64 -3.46 -33.49
N MET A 319 0.53 -2.90 -33.94
CA MET A 319 -0.31 -1.99 -33.17
C MET A 319 -1.40 -2.77 -32.44
N ILE A 320 -1.57 -2.48 -31.16
CA ILE A 320 -2.64 -3.00 -30.34
C ILE A 320 -3.51 -1.85 -29.86
N ASN A 321 -4.78 -1.89 -30.24
CA ASN A 321 -5.77 -0.95 -29.73
C ASN A 321 -6.19 -1.34 -28.33
N HIS A 322 -6.40 -0.33 -27.49
CA HIS A 322 -6.98 -0.53 -26.17
C HIS A 322 -8.13 0.44 -25.89
N ASN A 323 -9.06 0.00 -25.08
CA ASN A 323 -10.30 0.72 -24.85
C ASN A 323 -10.26 1.74 -23.72
N SER A 324 -9.21 1.71 -22.91
CA SER A 324 -9.18 2.49 -21.68
C SER A 324 -8.77 3.94 -21.87
N PHE A 325 -7.98 4.22 -22.91
CA PHE A 325 -7.45 5.55 -23.19
C PHE A 325 -7.77 6.07 -24.58
N GLY A 326 -8.33 5.23 -25.45
CA GLY A 326 -8.53 5.57 -26.85
C GLY A 326 -7.26 5.58 -27.71
N ASP A 327 -6.12 5.30 -27.10
CA ASP A 327 -4.83 5.28 -27.78
C ASP A 327 -4.49 3.88 -28.30
N SER A 328 -3.54 3.81 -29.21
CA SER A 328 -2.99 2.57 -29.72
C SER A 328 -1.52 2.47 -29.37
N VAL A 329 -1.06 1.26 -29.07
CA VAL A 329 0.33 0.97 -28.77
C VAL A 329 0.86 -0.10 -29.68
N ILE A 330 2.06 0.11 -30.19
CA ILE A 330 2.77 -0.90 -30.98
C ILE A 330 3.63 -1.73 -30.02
N LEU A 331 3.39 -3.03 -30.04
CA LEU A 331 4.17 -3.99 -29.27
C LEU A 331 4.88 -4.97 -30.20
N SER A 332 6.03 -5.48 -29.75
CA SER A 332 6.70 -6.54 -30.47
C SER A 332 5.92 -7.85 -30.40
N ASP A 333 6.02 -8.68 -31.45
CA ASP A 333 5.42 -10.01 -31.47
C ASP A 333 5.88 -10.88 -30.33
N VAL A 334 7.06 -10.62 -29.84
CA VAL A 334 7.63 -11.35 -28.72
C VAL A 334 6.86 -11.05 -27.43
N ILE A 335 6.50 -9.79 -27.18
CA ILE A 335 5.71 -9.41 -25.99
C ILE A 335 4.32 -10.03 -26.10
N LYS A 336 3.73 -10.03 -27.29
CA LYS A 336 2.45 -10.70 -27.53
C LYS A 336 2.52 -12.20 -27.29
N SER A 337 3.52 -12.87 -27.85
CA SER A 337 3.77 -14.30 -27.60
C SER A 337 3.88 -14.58 -26.10
N TYR A 338 4.49 -13.68 -25.39
CA TYR A 338 4.68 -13.77 -23.95
C TYR A 338 3.38 -13.68 -23.16
N ILE A 339 2.51 -12.74 -23.53
CA ILE A 339 1.17 -12.61 -22.94
C ILE A 339 0.37 -13.89 -23.17
N VAL A 340 0.48 -14.45 -24.38
CA VAL A 340 -0.15 -15.72 -24.75
C VAL A 340 0.37 -16.87 -23.88
N ASP A 341 1.68 -17.00 -23.76
CA ASP A 341 2.29 -18.08 -22.98
C ASP A 341 1.90 -17.98 -21.49
N TYR A 342 1.82 -16.77 -20.95
CA TYR A 342 1.37 -16.55 -19.59
C TYR A 342 -0.09 -16.97 -19.38
N VAL A 343 -0.97 -16.58 -20.30
CA VAL A 343 -2.38 -16.95 -20.24
C VAL A 343 -2.57 -18.46 -20.37
N LEU A 344 -1.84 -19.10 -21.28
CA LEU A 344 -1.87 -20.56 -21.46
C LEU A 344 -1.31 -21.32 -20.26
N ALA A 345 -0.39 -20.72 -19.52
CA ALA A 345 0.16 -21.29 -18.28
C ALA A 345 -0.79 -21.14 -17.06
N GLY A 346 -2.01 -20.62 -17.25
CA GLY A 346 -2.99 -20.45 -16.17
C GLY A 346 -2.84 -19.15 -15.39
N GLY A 347 -2.12 -18.16 -15.92
CA GLY A 347 -1.99 -16.83 -15.31
C GLY A 347 -3.29 -16.03 -15.24
N THR A 348 -4.38 -16.55 -15.84
CA THR A 348 -5.74 -15.99 -15.74
C THR A 348 -6.72 -17.05 -15.25
N GLU A 349 -7.63 -16.70 -14.36
CA GLU A 349 -8.57 -17.66 -13.74
C GLU A 349 -9.56 -18.29 -14.71
N ASN A 350 -9.85 -17.63 -15.84
CA ASN A 350 -10.94 -18.04 -16.71
C ASN A 350 -10.51 -18.13 -18.18
N GLY A 351 -9.98 -19.26 -18.60
CA GLY A 351 -10.07 -19.58 -20.00
C GLY A 351 -8.81 -19.62 -20.83
N ALA A 352 -7.64 -19.74 -20.23
CA ALA A 352 -6.42 -20.06 -20.97
C ALA A 352 -6.60 -21.27 -21.91
N ASN A 353 -7.41 -22.22 -21.49
CA ASN A 353 -7.70 -23.46 -22.24
C ASN A 353 -8.60 -23.26 -23.47
N ASN A 354 -9.17 -22.07 -23.66
CA ASN A 354 -10.12 -21.81 -24.76
C ASN A 354 -9.51 -21.00 -25.92
N TYR A 355 -8.24 -20.63 -25.84
CA TYR A 355 -7.60 -19.84 -26.88
C TYR A 355 -6.69 -20.70 -27.72
N HIS A 356 -6.89 -20.64 -29.03
CA HIS A 356 -6.20 -21.51 -29.99
C HIS A 356 -5.22 -20.77 -30.87
N THR A 357 -5.29 -19.44 -30.95
CA THR A 357 -4.44 -18.63 -31.82
C THR A 357 -3.89 -17.41 -31.12
N LEU A 358 -2.73 -16.93 -31.55
CA LEU A 358 -2.14 -15.69 -31.08
C LEU A 358 -3.08 -14.50 -31.28
N SER A 359 -3.79 -14.46 -32.41
CA SER A 359 -4.74 -13.40 -32.71
C SER A 359 -5.91 -13.38 -31.75
N GLU A 360 -6.51 -14.54 -31.46
CA GLU A 360 -7.61 -14.62 -30.48
C GLU A 360 -7.21 -14.19 -29.07
N LEU A 361 -6.03 -14.59 -28.66
CA LEU A 361 -5.48 -14.18 -27.36
C LEU A 361 -5.16 -12.69 -27.34
N SER A 362 -4.56 -12.17 -28.40
CA SER A 362 -4.29 -10.76 -28.59
C SER A 362 -5.54 -9.91 -28.47
N ASP A 363 -6.61 -10.31 -29.17
CA ASP A 363 -7.88 -9.58 -29.16
C ASP A 363 -8.59 -9.62 -27.81
N ARG A 364 -8.33 -10.63 -27.00
CA ARG A 364 -8.98 -10.81 -25.69
C ARG A 364 -8.12 -10.38 -24.50
N VAL A 365 -6.80 -10.42 -24.65
CA VAL A 365 -5.84 -10.13 -23.57
C VAL A 365 -5.25 -8.72 -23.70
N CYS A 366 -5.48 -8.06 -24.82
CA CYS A 366 -4.80 -6.82 -25.16
C CYS A 366 -5.47 -5.53 -24.70
N ASP A 367 -6.34 -5.57 -23.72
CA ASP A 367 -6.62 -4.37 -22.97
C ASP A 367 -5.42 -4.10 -22.08
N PHE A 368 -4.89 -2.90 -22.15
CA PHE A 368 -3.73 -2.51 -21.35
C PHE A 368 -3.88 -1.07 -20.86
N LYS A 369 -3.09 -0.73 -19.86
CA LYS A 369 -2.95 0.65 -19.38
C LYS A 369 -1.49 0.97 -19.20
N LEU A 370 -1.08 2.15 -19.66
CA LEU A 370 0.16 2.75 -19.26
C LEU A 370 0.08 3.11 -17.79
N TYR A 371 1.00 2.58 -17.01
CA TYR A 371 0.95 2.70 -15.57
C TYR A 371 1.88 3.77 -15.03
N ASP A 372 3.09 3.81 -15.55
CA ASP A 372 4.11 4.74 -15.12
C ASP A 372 5.12 4.88 -16.26
N TRP A 373 5.32 6.11 -16.72
CA TRP A 373 6.34 6.41 -17.71
C TRP A 373 7.55 6.97 -17.00
N ASP A 374 8.69 6.38 -17.24
CA ASP A 374 9.93 6.79 -16.64
C ASP A 374 10.89 7.32 -17.69
N ASP A 375 10.97 8.65 -17.75
CA ASP A 375 11.82 9.35 -18.70
C ASP A 375 13.32 9.17 -18.41
N GLU A 376 13.69 8.88 -17.15
CA GLU A 376 15.11 8.74 -16.77
C GLU A 376 15.70 7.38 -17.15
N GLU A 377 14.88 6.31 -17.14
CA GLU A 377 15.31 4.96 -17.56
C GLU A 377 14.82 4.57 -18.96
N ASP A 378 14.11 5.48 -19.61
CA ASP A 378 13.51 5.19 -20.90
C ASP A 378 12.65 3.91 -20.88
N THR A 379 11.88 3.75 -19.81
CA THR A 379 10.98 2.61 -19.62
C THR A 379 9.57 3.03 -19.29
N CYS A 380 8.62 2.22 -19.72
CA CYS A 380 7.21 2.38 -19.39
C CYS A 380 6.68 1.10 -18.74
N ARG A 381 5.97 1.23 -17.63
CA ARG A 381 5.25 0.12 -17.05
C ARG A 381 3.89 0.02 -17.70
N VAL A 382 3.64 -1.12 -18.31
CA VAL A 382 2.38 -1.45 -18.97
C VAL A 382 1.67 -2.55 -18.22
N LEU A 383 0.38 -2.37 -18.02
CA LEU A 383 -0.49 -3.37 -17.42
C LEU A 383 -1.35 -4.00 -18.51
N PHE A 384 -1.27 -5.30 -18.61
CA PHE A 384 -2.09 -6.12 -19.51
C PHE A 384 -3.12 -6.88 -18.71
N PHE A 385 -4.35 -6.93 -19.20
CA PHE A 385 -5.43 -7.67 -18.54
C PHE A 385 -6.41 -8.25 -19.57
N PRO A 386 -7.01 -9.42 -19.29
CA PRO A 386 -7.97 -10.03 -20.18
C PRO A 386 -9.26 -9.21 -20.25
N ARG A 387 -9.81 -8.99 -21.44
CA ARG A 387 -11.07 -8.28 -21.64
C ARG A 387 -12.27 -8.96 -20.99
N SER A 388 -12.20 -10.28 -20.84
CA SER A 388 -13.29 -11.10 -20.32
C SER A 388 -13.25 -11.31 -18.81
N ALA A 389 -12.24 -10.79 -18.12
CA ALA A 389 -12.09 -11.05 -16.72
C ALA A 389 -12.82 -9.99 -15.88
N ASP A 390 -13.88 -10.39 -15.22
CA ASP A 390 -14.39 -9.69 -14.04
C ASP A 390 -13.37 -9.71 -12.88
N SER A 391 -12.30 -10.49 -13.01
CA SER A 391 -11.30 -10.68 -12.00
C SER A 391 -10.15 -9.71 -12.17
N LEU A 392 -10.04 -8.78 -11.24
CA LEU A 392 -8.90 -7.92 -10.96
C LEU A 392 -7.61 -8.69 -10.60
N ARG A 393 -7.65 -10.01 -10.65
CA ARG A 393 -6.61 -10.89 -10.13
C ARG A 393 -5.56 -11.25 -11.17
N CYS A 394 -5.85 -11.01 -12.44
CA CYS A 394 -5.05 -11.51 -13.55
C CYS A 394 -4.56 -10.36 -14.44
N HIS A 395 -3.74 -9.49 -13.91
CA HIS A 395 -3.00 -8.53 -14.74
C HIS A 395 -1.51 -8.88 -14.76
N ILE A 396 -0.88 -8.55 -15.88
CA ILE A 396 0.56 -8.69 -16.09
C ILE A 396 1.15 -7.29 -16.08
N GLU A 397 2.11 -7.04 -15.22
CA GLU A 397 2.88 -5.80 -15.21
C GLU A 397 4.22 -6.05 -15.91
N LEU A 398 4.51 -5.26 -16.93
CA LEU A 398 5.79 -5.30 -17.64
C LEU A 398 6.42 -3.92 -17.65
N ASP A 399 7.69 -3.85 -17.33
CA ASP A 399 8.52 -2.69 -17.59
C ASP A 399 9.11 -2.86 -18.98
N LEU A 400 8.61 -2.07 -19.92
CA LEU A 400 9.04 -2.12 -21.31
C LEU A 400 9.97 -0.95 -21.61
N PRO A 401 11.10 -1.15 -22.30
CA PRO A 401 11.87 -0.07 -22.87
C PRO A 401 10.97 0.81 -23.75
N SER A 402 11.12 2.12 -23.69
CA SER A 402 10.32 3.05 -24.52
C SER A 402 10.47 2.77 -26.01
N SER A 403 11.63 2.26 -26.43
CA SER A 403 11.86 1.82 -27.79
C SER A 403 10.96 0.67 -28.27
N GLN A 404 10.31 -0.04 -27.34
CA GLN A 404 9.37 -1.13 -27.61
C GLN A 404 7.91 -0.68 -27.61
N ILE A 405 7.65 0.58 -27.24
CA ILE A 405 6.31 1.15 -27.13
C ILE A 405 6.25 2.39 -28.03
N HIS A 406 5.34 2.38 -28.97
CA HIS A 406 5.04 3.54 -29.79
C HIS A 406 3.60 3.94 -29.50
N LEU A 407 3.41 5.13 -28.91
CA LEU A 407 2.10 5.73 -28.76
C LEU A 407 1.68 6.33 -30.09
N VAL A 408 0.52 5.97 -30.55
CA VAL A 408 -0.11 6.56 -31.73
C VAL A 408 -1.23 7.45 -31.22
N GLU A 409 -1.07 8.76 -31.41
CA GLU A 409 -2.14 9.71 -31.13
C GLU A 409 -3.34 9.40 -32.04
N GLY A 410 -4.49 9.18 -31.42
CA GLY A 410 -5.76 8.85 -32.08
C GLY A 410 -6.44 10.04 -32.71
#